data_7a2ad8afca3b91a9bff7c9e9b689f9af
#
_entry.id   7a2ad8afca3b91a9bff7c9e9b689f9af
#
_cell.length_a   1.000
_cell.length_b   1.000
_cell.length_c   1.000
_cell.angle_alpha   90.00
_cell.angle_beta   90.00
_cell.angle_gamma   90.00
#
_symmetry.space_group_name_H-M   'P 1'
#
loop_
_entity.id
_entity.type
_entity.pdbx_description
1 polymer ?
#
loop_
_entity_poly.entity_id
_entity_poly.type
_entity_poly.pdbx_seq_one_letter_code
_entity_poly.pdbx_strand_id
1 'polypeptide(L)'
;GKILDVIETVGNKLPHPYIMFLWLCLILAGISTVCSLAGVQVINPTTGETVLAKAIFSRDGIVWLLENLLKNFQGFSALGLVLAMQMAIGFAEGVGLLTAAMRKAILGVPLWALTATVLFLGINGSIASEAAIIVVPALAAAAFQAVGMHPIAGLLAGYAATNAGFTACLIVSGTDVLLCGVTELAAQLVDPSITVNATANWYFMIVSVFMLTAVGVVVNKYFIVPRLGKYDPANGETGTADASGEITPIQAGALRAAGIFSIAYIALLAILTVPKNGFFRGEDGSVLNGPLITGLVAILIIYFILVGIIYGLKAGTIKSSS
;
A
#
# COMPACT_ATOMS: atom_id res chain seq x y z
N GLY A 1 14.67 27.17 -6.01
CA GLY A 1 14.15 28.48 -5.58
C GLY A 1 13.88 28.50 -4.08
N LYS A 2 13.91 29.64 -3.40
CA LYS A 2 13.87 29.76 -1.92
C LYS A 2 12.80 28.90 -1.22
N ILE A 3 11.64 28.70 -1.85
CA ILE A 3 10.55 27.84 -1.30
C ILE A 3 10.96 26.37 -1.31
N LEU A 4 11.56 25.90 -2.41
CA LEU A 4 12.03 24.50 -2.52
C LEU A 4 13.17 24.23 -1.53
N ASP A 5 14.09 25.19 -1.36
CA ASP A 5 15.20 25.08 -0.42
C ASP A 5 14.70 25.01 1.04
N VAL A 6 13.64 25.73 1.36
CA VAL A 6 12.97 25.66 2.68
C VAL A 6 12.31 24.31 2.87
N ILE A 7 11.55 23.82 1.88
CA ILE A 7 10.87 22.51 1.94
C ILE A 7 11.91 21.41 2.11
N GLU A 8 12.99 21.45 1.36
CA GLU A 8 14.10 20.47 1.46
C GLU A 8 14.75 20.53 2.85
N THR A 9 15.08 21.73 3.34
CA THR A 9 15.73 21.92 4.64
C THR A 9 14.84 21.44 5.79
N VAL A 10 13.55 21.72 5.73
CA VAL A 10 12.58 21.29 6.76
C VAL A 10 12.33 19.78 6.64
N GLY A 11 12.14 19.26 5.43
CA GLY A 11 11.92 17.83 5.19
C GLY A 11 13.08 16.97 5.68
N ASN A 12 14.32 17.39 5.40
CA ASN A 12 15.51 16.65 5.83
C ASN A 12 15.78 16.70 7.34
N LYS A 13 15.10 17.62 8.08
CA LYS A 13 15.18 17.70 9.54
C LYS A 13 14.12 16.87 10.26
N LEU A 14 13.13 16.34 9.53
CA LEU A 14 12.10 15.50 10.14
C LEU A 14 12.74 14.19 10.64
N PRO A 15 12.47 13.81 11.90
CA PRO A 15 12.97 12.54 12.44
C PRO A 15 12.26 11.37 11.79
N HIS A 16 12.82 10.17 11.98
CA HIS A 16 12.20 8.93 11.52
C HIS A 16 10.73 8.83 11.99
N PRO A 17 9.79 8.30 11.18
CA PRO A 17 8.37 8.24 11.51
C PRO A 17 8.04 7.68 12.91
N TYR A 18 8.76 6.65 13.36
CA TYR A 18 8.57 6.12 14.72
C TYR A 18 8.81 7.16 15.81
N ILE A 19 9.85 8.00 15.64
CA ILE A 19 10.16 9.07 16.60
C ILE A 19 9.09 10.16 16.55
N MET A 20 8.57 10.47 15.35
CA MET A 20 7.46 11.41 15.19
C MET A 20 6.20 10.93 15.92
N PHE A 21 5.83 9.67 15.77
CA PHE A 21 4.68 9.10 16.48
C PHE A 21 4.88 9.08 17.99
N LEU A 22 6.10 8.77 18.46
CA LEU A 22 6.43 8.86 19.89
C LEU A 22 6.23 10.29 20.43
N TRP A 23 6.72 11.31 19.71
CA TRP A 23 6.49 12.70 20.07
C TRP A 23 5.01 13.07 20.08
N LEU A 24 4.23 12.61 19.10
CA LEU A 24 2.79 12.84 19.06
C LEU A 24 2.10 12.21 20.27
N CYS A 25 2.46 11.00 20.67
CA CYS A 25 1.94 10.37 21.88
C CYS A 25 2.27 11.18 23.14
N LEU A 26 3.52 11.68 23.27
CA LEU A 26 3.93 12.49 24.40
C LEU A 26 3.21 13.84 24.44
N ILE A 27 3.03 14.49 23.28
CA ILE A 27 2.28 15.75 23.15
C ILE A 27 0.82 15.54 23.56
N LEU A 28 0.17 14.47 23.06
CA LEU A 28 -1.22 14.13 23.43
C LEU A 28 -1.35 13.84 24.92
N ALA A 29 -0.41 13.10 25.51
CA ALA A 29 -0.37 12.85 26.95
C ALA A 29 -0.23 14.15 27.76
N GLY A 30 0.58 15.10 27.26
CA GLY A 30 0.73 16.43 27.83
C GLY A 30 -0.56 17.23 27.79
N ILE A 31 -1.18 17.31 26.59
CA ILE A 31 -2.47 17.99 26.39
C ILE A 31 -3.54 17.39 27.29
N SER A 32 -3.66 16.05 27.32
CA SER A 32 -4.64 15.35 28.16
C SER A 32 -4.43 15.68 29.67
N THR A 33 -3.18 15.76 30.10
CA THR A 33 -2.85 16.12 31.49
C THR A 33 -3.25 17.56 31.80
N VAL A 34 -2.95 18.52 30.89
CA VAL A 34 -3.34 19.91 31.04
C VAL A 34 -4.86 20.08 31.06
N CYS A 35 -5.57 19.41 30.13
CA CYS A 35 -7.03 19.41 30.10
C CYS A 35 -7.63 18.84 31.39
N SER A 36 -7.04 17.78 31.93
CA SER A 36 -7.48 17.20 33.21
C SER A 36 -7.29 18.17 34.39
N LEU A 37 -6.15 18.85 34.44
CA LEU A 37 -5.89 19.87 35.47
C LEU A 37 -6.81 21.08 35.34
N ALA A 38 -7.22 21.42 34.11
CA ALA A 38 -8.18 22.49 33.83
C ALA A 38 -9.64 22.06 34.09
N GLY A 39 -9.90 20.80 34.47
CA GLY A 39 -11.25 20.29 34.71
C GLY A 39 -12.10 20.14 33.47
N VAL A 40 -11.50 19.96 32.30
CA VAL A 40 -12.22 19.81 31.03
C VAL A 40 -13.06 18.53 31.05
N GLN A 41 -14.34 18.70 30.76
CA GLN A 41 -15.34 17.62 30.68
C GLN A 41 -16.01 17.64 29.33
N VAL A 42 -16.31 16.46 28.79
CA VAL A 42 -17.02 16.27 27.54
C VAL A 42 -18.15 15.28 27.74
N ILE A 43 -19.32 15.54 27.16
CA ILE A 43 -20.42 14.59 27.16
C ILE A 43 -20.16 13.60 26.02
N ASN A 44 -20.11 12.32 26.35
CA ASN A 44 -20.02 11.25 25.36
C ASN A 44 -21.30 11.25 24.52
N PRO A 45 -21.23 11.47 23.20
CA PRO A 45 -22.42 11.57 22.35
C PRO A 45 -23.24 10.25 22.30
N THR A 46 -22.60 9.11 22.55
CA THR A 46 -23.24 7.79 22.48
C THR A 46 -23.92 7.39 23.79
N THR A 47 -23.25 7.62 24.93
CA THR A 47 -23.74 7.18 26.24
C THR A 47 -24.43 8.29 27.02
N GLY A 48 -24.25 9.56 26.63
CA GLY A 48 -24.73 10.73 27.37
C GLY A 48 -23.97 10.98 28.68
N GLU A 49 -22.98 10.19 29.00
CA GLU A 49 -22.21 10.33 30.22
C GLU A 49 -21.14 11.43 30.11
N THR A 50 -20.90 12.12 31.23
CA THR A 50 -19.84 13.12 31.32
C THR A 50 -18.50 12.41 31.52
N VAL A 51 -17.59 12.57 30.55
CA VAL A 51 -16.23 12.03 30.59
C VAL A 51 -15.25 13.14 30.96
N LEU A 52 -14.43 12.90 31.97
CA LEU A 52 -13.34 13.77 32.39
C LEU A 52 -12.06 13.42 31.61
N ALA A 53 -11.29 14.45 31.23
CA ALA A 53 -9.96 14.24 30.69
C ALA A 53 -9.08 13.56 31.74
N LYS A 54 -8.27 12.59 31.32
CA LYS A 54 -7.34 11.87 32.22
C LYS A 54 -5.98 12.54 32.25
N ALA A 55 -5.43 12.77 33.45
CA ALA A 55 -4.04 13.22 33.61
C ALA A 55 -3.07 12.06 33.35
N ILE A 56 -2.63 11.86 32.13
CA ILE A 56 -1.78 10.72 31.76
C ILE A 56 -0.43 10.75 32.50
N PHE A 57 0.15 11.93 32.75
CA PHE A 57 1.40 12.08 33.49
C PHE A 57 1.21 12.07 35.04
N SER A 58 0.01 11.74 35.52
CA SER A 58 -0.20 11.44 36.92
C SER A 58 0.13 9.97 37.23
N ARG A 59 0.29 9.65 38.54
CA ARG A 59 0.45 8.25 38.99
C ARG A 59 -0.68 7.36 38.47
N ASP A 60 -1.92 7.82 38.62
CA ASP A 60 -3.12 7.05 38.23
C ASP A 60 -3.21 6.93 36.71
N GLY A 61 -2.79 7.96 35.96
CA GLY A 61 -2.71 7.95 34.52
C GLY A 61 -1.69 6.94 33.98
N ILE A 62 -0.51 6.88 34.61
CA ILE A 62 0.53 5.91 34.25
C ILE A 62 0.07 4.48 34.57
N VAL A 63 -0.51 4.25 35.74
CA VAL A 63 -1.06 2.93 36.09
C VAL A 63 -2.15 2.53 35.09
N TRP A 64 -3.08 3.43 34.80
CA TRP A 64 -4.13 3.16 33.80
C TRP A 64 -3.54 2.83 32.42
N LEU A 65 -2.51 3.56 31.98
CA LEU A 65 -1.84 3.30 30.71
C LEU A 65 -1.28 1.88 30.66
N LEU A 66 -0.55 1.48 31.72
CA LEU A 66 0.08 0.16 31.80
C LEU A 66 -0.97 -0.97 31.87
N GLU A 67 -2.05 -0.80 32.61
CA GLU A 67 -3.12 -1.79 32.71
C GLU A 67 -3.92 -1.95 31.41
N ASN A 68 -4.06 -0.87 30.65
CA ASN A 68 -4.89 -0.86 29.44
C ASN A 68 -4.09 -0.95 28.14
N LEU A 69 -2.75 -0.88 28.17
CA LEU A 69 -1.91 -0.89 26.96
C LEU A 69 -2.20 -2.11 26.06
N LEU A 70 -2.19 -3.31 26.64
CA LEU A 70 -2.45 -4.54 25.91
C LEU A 70 -3.91 -4.66 25.48
N LYS A 71 -4.84 -4.23 26.34
CA LYS A 71 -6.28 -4.25 26.00
C LYS A 71 -6.59 -3.31 24.84
N ASN A 72 -6.02 -2.10 24.84
CA ASN A 72 -6.19 -1.14 23.75
C ASN A 72 -5.56 -1.63 22.45
N PHE A 73 -4.39 -2.27 22.54
CA PHE A 73 -3.75 -2.88 21.37
C PHE A 73 -4.60 -4.02 20.77
N GLN A 74 -5.09 -4.95 21.62
CA GLN A 74 -5.93 -6.06 21.19
C GLN A 74 -7.33 -5.61 20.74
N GLY A 75 -7.86 -4.56 21.37
CA GLY A 75 -9.17 -3.98 21.06
C GLY A 75 -9.22 -3.18 19.75
N PHE A 76 -8.07 -2.96 19.09
CA PHE A 76 -8.06 -2.35 17.76
C PHE A 76 -8.62 -3.34 16.73
N SER A 77 -9.87 -3.10 16.29
CA SER A 77 -10.65 -4.03 15.46
C SER A 77 -9.95 -4.45 14.17
N ALA A 78 -9.21 -3.53 13.55
CA ALA A 78 -8.49 -3.80 12.31
C ALA A 78 -7.15 -4.56 12.51
N LEU A 79 -6.64 -4.68 13.75
CA LEU A 79 -5.31 -5.22 14.01
C LEU A 79 -5.08 -6.61 13.39
N GLY A 80 -6.02 -7.53 13.64
CA GLY A 80 -5.92 -8.89 13.12
C GLY A 80 -5.92 -8.95 11.61
N LEU A 81 -6.81 -8.21 10.96
CA LEU A 81 -6.91 -8.15 9.50
C LEU A 81 -5.68 -7.51 8.87
N VAL A 82 -5.19 -6.39 9.45
CA VAL A 82 -3.98 -5.70 8.97
C VAL A 82 -2.77 -6.61 9.07
N LEU A 83 -2.54 -7.23 10.23
CA LEU A 83 -1.40 -8.13 10.42
C LEU A 83 -1.46 -9.32 9.46
N ALA A 84 -2.62 -9.97 9.33
CA ALA A 84 -2.79 -11.10 8.43
C ALA A 84 -2.54 -10.71 6.96
N MET A 85 -3.08 -9.57 6.53
CA MET A 85 -2.88 -9.07 5.16
C MET A 85 -1.42 -8.71 4.90
N GLN A 86 -0.77 -8.00 5.83
CA GLN A 86 0.65 -7.65 5.71
C GLN A 86 1.57 -8.86 5.73
N MET A 87 1.26 -9.89 6.52
CA MET A 87 2.00 -11.16 6.49
C MET A 87 1.85 -11.87 5.14
N ALA A 88 0.67 -11.90 4.56
CA ALA A 88 0.42 -12.54 3.26
C ALA A 88 1.14 -11.81 2.11
N ILE A 89 1.03 -10.48 2.07
CA ILE A 89 1.71 -9.64 1.08
C ILE A 89 3.23 -9.72 1.28
N GLY A 90 3.71 -9.55 2.52
CA GLY A 90 5.13 -9.63 2.86
C GLY A 90 5.75 -11.00 2.54
N PHE A 91 4.97 -12.07 2.65
CA PHE A 91 5.40 -13.39 2.18
C PHE A 91 5.58 -13.43 0.67
N ALA A 92 4.58 -12.93 -0.10
CA ALA A 92 4.67 -12.87 -1.57
C ALA A 92 5.82 -11.96 -2.05
N GLU A 93 6.11 -10.89 -1.32
CA GLU A 93 7.26 -10.02 -1.54
C GLU A 93 8.58 -10.71 -1.18
N GLY A 94 8.67 -11.32 0.00
CA GLY A 94 9.88 -11.98 0.50
C GLY A 94 10.35 -13.14 -0.37
N VAL A 95 9.43 -13.85 -1.06
CA VAL A 95 9.81 -14.86 -2.06
C VAL A 95 10.23 -14.24 -3.40
N GLY A 96 10.10 -12.92 -3.59
CA GLY A 96 10.50 -12.18 -4.78
C GLY A 96 9.44 -12.12 -5.89
N LEU A 97 8.21 -12.58 -5.65
CA LEU A 97 7.13 -12.59 -6.65
C LEU A 97 6.80 -11.17 -7.14
N LEU A 98 6.56 -10.25 -6.21
CA LEU A 98 6.11 -8.88 -6.54
C LEU A 98 7.21 -8.13 -7.30
N THR A 99 8.46 -8.21 -6.83
CA THR A 99 9.62 -7.61 -7.49
C THR A 99 9.83 -8.17 -8.90
N ALA A 100 9.76 -9.49 -9.07
CA ALA A 100 9.90 -10.11 -10.38
C ALA A 100 8.74 -9.77 -11.33
N ALA A 101 7.51 -9.67 -10.82
CA ALA A 101 6.35 -9.27 -11.61
C ALA A 101 6.47 -7.82 -12.10
N MET A 102 6.84 -6.88 -11.22
CA MET A 102 7.08 -5.47 -11.58
C MET A 102 8.20 -5.35 -12.61
N ARG A 103 9.34 -6.04 -12.39
CA ARG A 103 10.46 -6.07 -13.33
C ARG A 103 10.04 -6.56 -14.71
N LYS A 104 9.33 -7.69 -14.78
CA LYS A 104 8.84 -8.24 -16.04
C LYS A 104 7.88 -7.30 -16.76
N ALA A 105 7.01 -6.64 -16.03
CA ALA A 105 6.05 -5.73 -16.59
C ALA A 105 6.72 -4.47 -17.17
N ILE A 106 7.76 -3.92 -16.51
CA ILE A 106 8.46 -2.72 -16.99
C ILE A 106 9.36 -3.05 -18.19
N LEU A 107 10.14 -4.13 -18.13
CA LEU A 107 11.12 -4.46 -19.18
C LEU A 107 10.51 -5.03 -20.46
N GLY A 108 9.27 -5.49 -20.41
CA GLY A 108 8.58 -6.10 -21.57
C GLY A 108 7.76 -5.14 -22.43
N VAL A 109 7.81 -3.83 -22.19
CA VAL A 109 6.88 -2.86 -22.77
C VAL A 109 7.48 -2.09 -23.94
N PRO A 110 6.70 -1.82 -25.02
CA PRO A 110 7.15 -0.97 -26.11
C PRO A 110 7.34 0.49 -25.65
N LEU A 111 8.25 1.21 -26.31
CA LEU A 111 8.65 2.58 -25.97
C LEU A 111 7.47 3.54 -25.73
N TRP A 112 6.43 3.46 -26.56
CA TRP A 112 5.27 4.35 -26.47
C TRP A 112 4.45 4.16 -25.21
N ALA A 113 4.49 2.96 -24.61
CA ALA A 113 3.73 2.61 -23.40
C ALA A 113 4.60 2.65 -22.12
N LEU A 114 5.93 2.79 -22.25
CA LEU A 114 6.86 2.67 -21.12
C LEU A 114 6.51 3.62 -19.97
N THR A 115 6.33 4.90 -20.24
CA THR A 115 5.99 5.90 -19.21
C THR A 115 4.67 5.57 -18.53
N ALA A 116 3.64 5.19 -19.33
CA ALA A 116 2.34 4.83 -18.77
C ALA A 116 2.42 3.58 -17.90
N THR A 117 3.19 2.58 -18.33
CA THR A 117 3.39 1.34 -17.56
C THR A 117 4.13 1.57 -16.26
N VAL A 118 5.22 2.36 -16.29
CA VAL A 118 5.95 2.72 -15.06
C VAL A 118 5.04 3.43 -14.06
N LEU A 119 4.26 4.42 -14.53
CA LEU A 119 3.33 5.15 -13.67
C LEU A 119 2.22 4.24 -13.14
N PHE A 120 1.60 3.45 -14.01
CA PHE A 120 0.54 2.52 -13.63
C PHE A 120 1.01 1.49 -12.60
N LEU A 121 2.18 0.89 -12.81
CA LEU A 121 2.75 -0.07 -11.87
C LEU A 121 3.20 0.57 -10.58
N GLY A 122 3.80 1.77 -10.63
CA GLY A 122 4.21 2.49 -9.44
C GLY A 122 3.03 2.91 -8.56
N ILE A 123 1.92 3.38 -9.16
CA ILE A 123 0.69 3.72 -8.45
C ILE A 123 0.10 2.49 -7.76
N ASN A 124 0.06 1.34 -8.46
CA ASN A 124 -0.38 0.07 -7.87
C ASN A 124 0.69 -0.56 -6.94
N GLY A 125 1.85 0.07 -6.83
CA GLY A 125 2.97 -0.41 -6.00
C GLY A 125 2.65 -0.48 -4.50
N SER A 126 1.61 0.19 -4.04
CA SER A 126 1.12 0.09 -2.65
C SER A 126 0.78 -1.34 -2.22
N ILE A 127 0.52 -2.26 -3.17
CA ILE A 127 0.38 -3.70 -2.89
C ILE A 127 1.71 -4.29 -2.38
N ALA A 128 2.84 -3.84 -2.94
CA ALA A 128 4.18 -4.31 -2.58
C ALA A 128 4.82 -3.47 -1.44
N SER A 129 4.01 -2.67 -0.76
CA SER A 129 4.46 -1.86 0.38
C SER A 129 5.73 -1.04 0.09
N GLU A 130 6.70 -1.05 1.01
CA GLU A 130 7.94 -0.26 0.93
C GLU A 130 8.87 -0.67 -0.23
N ALA A 131 8.82 -1.92 -0.67
CA ALA A 131 9.68 -2.40 -1.76
C ALA A 131 9.40 -1.68 -3.08
N ALA A 132 8.17 -1.33 -3.39
CA ALA A 132 7.83 -0.62 -4.62
C ALA A 132 8.49 0.76 -4.68
N ILE A 133 8.61 1.45 -3.55
CA ILE A 133 9.22 2.79 -3.46
C ILE A 133 10.69 2.76 -3.88
N ILE A 134 11.39 1.65 -3.64
CA ILE A 134 12.80 1.48 -3.99
C ILE A 134 12.95 0.88 -5.38
N VAL A 135 12.20 -0.18 -5.66
CA VAL A 135 12.38 -1.00 -6.86
C VAL A 135 11.87 -0.29 -8.13
N VAL A 136 10.68 0.33 -8.07
CA VAL A 136 10.06 0.92 -9.27
C VAL A 136 10.86 2.10 -9.82
N PRO A 137 11.33 3.07 -9.02
CA PRO A 137 12.15 4.17 -9.54
C PRO A 137 13.46 3.69 -10.18
N ALA A 138 14.15 2.73 -9.56
CA ALA A 138 15.38 2.17 -10.08
C ALA A 138 15.18 1.44 -11.42
N LEU A 139 14.15 0.59 -11.49
CA LEU A 139 13.79 -0.11 -12.73
C LEU A 139 13.33 0.85 -13.82
N ALA A 140 12.59 1.89 -13.47
CA ALA A 140 12.15 2.91 -14.41
C ALA A 140 13.33 3.69 -14.99
N ALA A 141 14.30 4.07 -14.16
CA ALA A 141 15.52 4.73 -14.63
C ALA A 141 16.28 3.85 -15.63
N ALA A 142 16.50 2.57 -15.29
CA ALA A 142 17.19 1.61 -16.15
C ALA A 142 16.42 1.36 -17.46
N ALA A 143 15.09 1.23 -17.40
CA ALA A 143 14.26 1.01 -18.59
C ALA A 143 14.26 2.23 -19.52
N PHE A 144 14.21 3.45 -18.98
CA PHE A 144 14.31 4.68 -19.78
C PHE A 144 15.69 4.79 -20.43
N GLN A 145 16.76 4.49 -19.70
CA GLN A 145 18.12 4.48 -20.24
C GLN A 145 18.27 3.46 -21.38
N ALA A 146 17.74 2.26 -21.22
CA ALA A 146 17.81 1.20 -22.23
C ALA A 146 17.17 1.58 -23.56
N VAL A 147 16.18 2.48 -23.56
CA VAL A 147 15.51 2.98 -24.76
C VAL A 147 16.05 4.36 -25.22
N GLY A 148 17.16 4.83 -24.65
CA GLY A 148 17.79 6.10 -25.02
C GLY A 148 17.08 7.35 -24.46
N MET A 149 16.17 7.19 -23.54
CA MET A 149 15.53 8.28 -22.79
C MET A 149 16.36 8.66 -21.57
N HIS A 150 16.19 9.89 -21.07
CA HIS A 150 16.91 10.35 -19.89
C HIS A 150 16.51 9.53 -18.65
N PRO A 151 17.46 8.83 -17.96
CA PRO A 151 17.14 7.94 -16.84
C PRO A 151 16.50 8.67 -15.65
N ILE A 152 16.86 9.95 -15.43
CA ILE A 152 16.20 10.79 -14.40
C ILE A 152 14.72 10.98 -14.68
N ALA A 153 14.28 11.04 -15.94
CA ALA A 153 12.85 11.11 -16.25
C ALA A 153 12.11 9.83 -15.83
N GLY A 154 12.74 8.67 -16.00
CA GLY A 154 12.21 7.39 -15.52
C GLY A 154 12.19 7.31 -14.00
N LEU A 155 13.29 7.70 -13.36
CA LEU A 155 13.40 7.74 -11.89
C LEU A 155 12.32 8.63 -11.27
N LEU A 156 12.14 9.86 -11.78
CA LEU A 156 11.12 10.78 -11.31
C LEU A 156 9.70 10.26 -11.54
N ALA A 157 9.45 9.63 -12.70
CA ALA A 157 8.15 9.01 -12.97
C ALA A 157 7.86 7.86 -11.98
N GLY A 158 8.81 6.97 -11.75
CA GLY A 158 8.67 5.86 -10.81
C GLY A 158 8.49 6.35 -9.38
N TYR A 159 9.30 7.30 -8.95
CA TYR A 159 9.22 7.88 -7.60
C TYR A 159 7.89 8.63 -7.38
N ALA A 160 7.48 9.46 -8.33
CA ALA A 160 6.20 10.15 -8.24
C ALA A 160 5.02 9.16 -8.21
N ALA A 161 5.06 8.11 -9.00
CA ALA A 161 4.01 7.09 -9.04
C ALA A 161 3.86 6.36 -7.71
N THR A 162 4.97 5.93 -7.11
CA THR A 162 4.94 5.18 -5.84
C THR A 162 4.57 6.06 -4.64
N ASN A 163 4.87 7.35 -4.68
CA ASN A 163 4.60 8.26 -3.56
C ASN A 163 3.29 9.05 -3.74
N ALA A 164 3.04 9.63 -4.91
CA ALA A 164 1.83 10.41 -5.17
C ALA A 164 0.59 9.53 -5.36
N GLY A 165 0.77 8.31 -5.88
CA GLY A 165 -0.29 7.31 -6.03
C GLY A 165 -0.49 6.41 -4.80
N PHE A 166 0.13 6.70 -3.71
CA PHE A 166 0.34 5.86 -2.53
C PHE A 166 -0.87 5.02 -2.06
N THR A 167 -2.07 5.51 -2.18
CA THR A 167 -3.29 4.78 -1.77
C THR A 167 -4.14 4.32 -2.95
N ALA A 168 -3.92 4.84 -4.15
CA ALA A 168 -4.67 4.42 -5.32
C ALA A 168 -4.21 3.03 -5.77
N CYS A 169 -5.13 2.06 -5.79
CA CYS A 169 -4.83 0.69 -6.16
C CYS A 169 -6.04 0.02 -6.81
N LEU A 170 -5.78 -0.92 -7.74
CA LEU A 170 -6.85 -1.73 -8.35
C LEU A 170 -7.35 -2.83 -7.42
N ILE A 171 -6.54 -3.20 -6.43
CA ILE A 171 -6.84 -4.26 -5.47
C ILE A 171 -6.81 -3.65 -4.08
N VAL A 172 -7.69 -4.07 -3.19
CA VAL A 172 -7.67 -3.65 -1.79
C VAL A 172 -6.31 -4.02 -1.16
N SER A 173 -5.64 -3.02 -0.62
CA SER A 173 -4.31 -3.14 -0.01
C SER A 173 -4.41 -3.26 1.52
N GLY A 174 -3.28 -3.54 2.17
CA GLY A 174 -3.21 -3.52 3.64
C GLY A 174 -3.52 -2.15 4.24
N THR A 175 -3.21 -1.07 3.52
CA THR A 175 -3.51 0.32 3.93
C THR A 175 -5.02 0.59 3.94
N ASP A 176 -5.77 0.06 2.96
CA ASP A 176 -7.24 0.21 2.92
C ASP A 176 -7.89 -0.45 4.13
N VAL A 177 -7.40 -1.64 4.51
CA VAL A 177 -7.88 -2.37 5.70
C VAL A 177 -7.60 -1.58 6.97
N LEU A 178 -6.40 -0.99 7.10
CA LEU A 178 -6.03 -0.16 8.24
C LEU A 178 -6.92 1.09 8.35
N LEU A 179 -7.06 1.84 7.26
CA LEU A 179 -7.87 3.05 7.23
C LEU A 179 -9.35 2.76 7.48
N CYS A 180 -9.87 1.65 6.97
CA CYS A 180 -11.20 1.15 7.25
C CYS A 180 -11.43 0.98 8.76
N GLY A 181 -10.54 0.27 9.46
CA GLY A 181 -10.67 0.04 10.89
C GLY A 181 -10.57 1.33 11.73
N VAL A 182 -9.69 2.26 11.34
CA VAL A 182 -9.60 3.58 12.01
C VAL A 182 -10.89 4.39 11.80
N THR A 183 -11.43 4.38 10.57
CA THR A 183 -12.68 5.07 10.23
C THR A 183 -13.87 4.48 10.97
N GLU A 184 -13.95 3.15 11.07
CA GLU A 184 -15.01 2.46 11.80
C GLU A 184 -15.01 2.84 13.28
N LEU A 185 -13.85 2.80 13.93
CA LEU A 185 -13.74 3.22 15.32
C LEU A 185 -14.17 4.67 15.55
N ALA A 186 -13.81 5.57 14.63
CA ALA A 186 -14.21 6.98 14.70
C ALA A 186 -15.74 7.14 14.49
N ALA A 187 -16.32 6.42 13.55
CA ALA A 187 -17.77 6.45 13.29
C ALA A 187 -18.56 5.88 14.45
N GLN A 188 -18.09 4.82 15.08
CA GLN A 188 -18.72 4.19 16.25
C GLN A 188 -18.74 5.06 17.50
N LEU A 189 -17.95 6.12 17.56
CA LEU A 189 -18.08 7.13 18.63
C LEU A 189 -19.41 7.90 18.55
N VAL A 190 -20.00 7.97 17.35
CA VAL A 190 -21.28 8.67 17.11
C VAL A 190 -22.44 7.66 17.01
N ASP A 191 -22.24 6.57 16.28
CA ASP A 191 -23.21 5.50 16.11
C ASP A 191 -22.53 4.13 16.16
N PRO A 192 -22.70 3.38 17.27
CA PRO A 192 -22.08 2.07 17.46
C PRO A 192 -22.48 0.99 16.44
N SER A 193 -23.55 1.22 15.68
CA SER A 193 -24.06 0.27 14.67
C SER A 193 -23.32 0.37 13.33
N ILE A 194 -22.53 1.42 13.10
CA ILE A 194 -21.84 1.63 11.84
C ILE A 194 -20.72 0.62 11.68
N THR A 195 -20.73 -0.05 10.53
CA THR A 195 -19.62 -0.89 10.06
C THR A 195 -19.05 -0.30 8.78
N VAL A 196 -17.73 -0.27 8.67
CA VAL A 196 -17.04 0.22 7.48
C VAL A 196 -16.31 -0.95 6.82
N ASN A 197 -16.52 -1.13 5.52
CA ASN A 197 -15.87 -2.21 4.77
C ASN A 197 -14.58 -1.70 4.10
N ALA A 198 -13.56 -2.53 4.00
CA ALA A 198 -12.30 -2.21 3.32
C ALA A 198 -12.49 -1.85 1.82
N THR A 199 -13.63 -2.15 1.24
CA THR A 199 -14.00 -1.78 -0.13
C THR A 199 -14.72 -0.44 -0.24
N ALA A 200 -14.92 0.30 0.85
CA ALA A 200 -15.72 1.54 0.86
C ALA A 200 -15.26 2.57 -0.19
N ASN A 201 -13.95 2.69 -0.40
CA ASN A 201 -13.35 3.60 -1.37
C ASN A 201 -12.89 2.92 -2.67
N TRP A 202 -13.14 1.63 -2.86
CA TRP A 202 -12.52 0.84 -3.92
C TRP A 202 -12.79 1.38 -5.33
N TYR A 203 -14.04 1.76 -5.63
CA TYR A 203 -14.36 2.34 -6.94
C TYR A 203 -13.62 3.66 -7.20
N PHE A 204 -13.53 4.51 -6.19
CA PHE A 204 -12.78 5.75 -6.27
C PHE A 204 -11.29 5.47 -6.53
N MET A 205 -10.70 4.48 -5.85
CA MET A 205 -9.31 4.08 -6.04
C MET A 205 -9.05 3.57 -7.45
N ILE A 206 -9.92 2.73 -8.00
CA ILE A 206 -9.81 2.23 -9.39
C ILE A 206 -9.76 3.40 -10.38
N VAL A 207 -10.71 4.34 -10.28
CA VAL A 207 -10.74 5.52 -11.16
C VAL A 207 -9.49 6.38 -10.97
N SER A 208 -9.05 6.56 -9.73
CA SER A 208 -7.85 7.34 -9.38
C SER A 208 -6.58 6.76 -10.01
N VAL A 209 -6.42 5.44 -10.08
CA VAL A 209 -5.27 4.80 -10.77
C VAL A 209 -5.17 5.26 -12.22
N PHE A 210 -6.26 5.23 -12.96
CA PHE A 210 -6.25 5.65 -14.37
C PHE A 210 -6.03 7.14 -14.53
N MET A 211 -6.68 7.95 -13.68
CA MET A 211 -6.54 9.40 -13.70
C MET A 211 -5.10 9.82 -13.37
N LEU A 212 -4.52 9.30 -12.31
CA LEU A 212 -3.15 9.62 -11.89
C LEU A 212 -2.13 9.14 -12.93
N THR A 213 -2.36 7.97 -13.54
CA THR A 213 -1.52 7.47 -14.63
C THR A 213 -1.55 8.45 -15.81
N ALA A 214 -2.74 8.89 -16.25
CA ALA A 214 -2.89 9.82 -17.36
C ALA A 214 -2.22 11.17 -17.07
N VAL A 215 -2.49 11.75 -15.89
CA VAL A 215 -1.86 13.00 -15.46
C VAL A 215 -0.34 12.86 -15.38
N GLY A 216 0.16 11.77 -14.80
CA GLY A 216 1.59 11.49 -14.70
C GLY A 216 2.26 11.37 -16.06
N VAL A 217 1.62 10.71 -17.05
CA VAL A 217 2.12 10.63 -18.43
C VAL A 217 2.22 12.03 -19.04
N VAL A 218 1.19 12.87 -18.89
CA VAL A 218 1.18 14.24 -19.40
C VAL A 218 2.31 15.06 -18.76
N VAL A 219 2.44 15.01 -17.43
CA VAL A 219 3.50 15.74 -16.72
C VAL A 219 4.89 15.25 -17.12
N ASN A 220 5.11 13.94 -17.14
CA ASN A 220 6.41 13.40 -17.53
C ASN A 220 6.77 13.79 -18.96
N LYS A 221 5.86 13.57 -19.93
CA LYS A 221 6.10 13.80 -21.35
C LYS A 221 6.28 15.28 -21.72
N TYR A 222 5.47 16.17 -21.15
CA TYR A 222 5.43 17.58 -21.57
C TYR A 222 6.21 18.53 -20.65
N PHE A 223 6.48 18.13 -19.41
CA PHE A 223 7.18 18.99 -18.45
C PHE A 223 8.54 18.43 -18.02
N ILE A 224 8.67 17.14 -17.74
CA ILE A 224 9.91 16.56 -17.22
C ILE A 224 10.90 16.28 -18.35
N VAL A 225 10.52 15.46 -19.33
CA VAL A 225 11.40 15.05 -20.43
C VAL A 225 11.96 16.25 -21.20
N PRO A 226 11.18 17.29 -21.57
CA PRO A 226 11.73 18.45 -22.28
C PRO A 226 12.73 19.27 -21.47
N ARG A 227 12.58 19.31 -20.14
CA ARG A 227 13.51 20.03 -19.26
C ARG A 227 14.84 19.34 -19.05
N LEU A 228 14.86 18.01 -19.12
CA LEU A 228 16.08 17.22 -18.96
C LEU A 228 16.91 17.13 -20.25
N GLY A 229 16.28 17.38 -21.42
CA GLY A 229 16.94 17.30 -22.71
C GLY A 229 17.28 15.87 -23.13
N LYS A 230 18.18 15.76 -24.12
CA LYS A 230 18.66 14.47 -24.62
C LYS A 230 19.65 13.85 -23.63
N TYR A 231 19.50 12.55 -23.40
CA TYR A 231 20.47 11.79 -22.60
C TYR A 231 21.78 11.63 -23.39
N ASP A 232 22.89 12.00 -22.77
CA ASP A 232 24.24 11.76 -23.28
C ASP A 232 24.89 10.64 -22.46
N PRO A 233 25.12 9.47 -23.04
CA PRO A 233 25.77 8.35 -22.34
C PRO A 233 27.20 8.64 -21.86
N ALA A 234 27.89 9.59 -22.51
CA ALA A 234 29.27 9.94 -22.15
C ALA A 234 29.36 10.66 -20.79
N ASN A 235 28.29 11.30 -20.37
CA ASN A 235 28.18 12.00 -19.06
C ASN A 235 27.46 11.16 -17.99
N GLY A 236 27.01 9.96 -18.32
CA GLY A 236 26.36 9.06 -17.39
C GLY A 236 27.36 8.19 -16.67
N GLU A 237 27.41 8.25 -15.34
CA GLU A 237 28.00 7.15 -14.58
C GLU A 237 27.27 5.87 -14.99
N THR A 238 28.05 4.82 -15.31
CA THR A 238 27.51 3.49 -15.57
C THR A 238 26.75 3.05 -14.33
N GLY A 239 25.43 3.26 -14.36
CA GLY A 239 24.54 2.83 -13.29
C GLY A 239 24.81 1.36 -12.98
N THR A 240 24.90 1.06 -11.73
CA THR A 240 25.18 -0.28 -11.22
C THR A 240 24.36 -1.32 -11.97
N ALA A 241 25.05 -2.24 -12.64
CA ALA A 241 24.50 -3.29 -13.49
C ALA A 241 23.43 -4.18 -12.81
N ASP A 242 23.32 -4.10 -11.48
CA ASP A 242 22.35 -4.85 -10.68
C ASP A 242 20.89 -4.36 -10.81
N ALA A 243 20.65 -3.10 -11.18
CA ALA A 243 19.28 -2.60 -11.39
C ALA A 243 18.67 -3.06 -12.73
N SER A 244 19.52 -3.38 -13.73
CA SER A 244 19.12 -3.85 -15.06
C SER A 244 18.96 -5.36 -15.15
N GLY A 245 19.08 -6.08 -14.04
CA GLY A 245 19.10 -7.55 -14.02
C GLY A 245 17.95 -8.16 -14.82
N GLU A 246 18.29 -8.83 -15.90
CA GLU A 246 17.36 -9.60 -16.71
C GLU A 246 16.64 -10.64 -15.84
N ILE A 247 15.38 -10.89 -16.15
CA ILE A 247 14.63 -11.96 -15.48
C ILE A 247 15.23 -13.29 -15.90
N THR A 248 15.70 -14.06 -14.93
CA THR A 248 16.25 -15.36 -15.21
C THR A 248 15.17 -16.30 -15.79
N PRO A 249 15.55 -17.30 -16.62
CA PRO A 249 14.59 -18.27 -17.16
C PRO A 249 13.77 -18.96 -16.06
N ILE A 250 14.37 -19.19 -14.90
CA ILE A 250 13.72 -19.80 -13.73
C ILE A 250 12.63 -18.85 -13.20
N GLN A 251 12.95 -17.57 -12.99
CA GLN A 251 11.97 -16.58 -12.57
C GLN A 251 10.85 -16.39 -13.58
N ALA A 252 11.17 -16.39 -14.88
CA ALA A 252 10.16 -16.31 -15.93
C ALA A 252 9.21 -17.52 -15.92
N GLY A 253 9.74 -18.73 -15.69
CA GLY A 253 8.94 -19.95 -15.51
C GLY A 253 8.06 -19.89 -14.26
N ALA A 254 8.61 -19.39 -13.15
CA ALA A 254 7.87 -19.23 -11.90
C ALA A 254 6.74 -18.18 -12.05
N LEU A 255 6.99 -17.05 -12.73
CA LEU A 255 5.98 -16.05 -13.02
C LEU A 255 4.86 -16.57 -13.94
N ARG A 256 5.19 -17.44 -14.93
CA ARG A 256 4.17 -18.08 -15.74
C ARG A 256 3.25 -18.95 -14.90
N ALA A 257 3.81 -19.75 -13.98
CA ALA A 257 3.02 -20.58 -13.10
C ALA A 257 2.15 -19.76 -12.14
N ALA A 258 2.70 -18.69 -11.56
CA ALA A 258 1.96 -17.75 -10.74
C ALA A 258 0.81 -17.09 -11.54
N GLY A 259 1.07 -16.70 -12.79
CA GLY A 259 0.06 -16.12 -13.68
C GLY A 259 -1.06 -17.10 -14.03
N ILE A 260 -0.73 -18.36 -14.35
CA ILE A 260 -1.73 -19.40 -14.63
C ILE A 260 -2.58 -19.64 -13.37
N PHE A 261 -1.97 -19.73 -12.20
CA PHE A 261 -2.69 -19.86 -10.94
C PHE A 261 -3.62 -18.65 -10.69
N SER A 262 -3.14 -17.42 -10.92
CA SER A 262 -3.93 -16.22 -10.74
C SER A 262 -5.17 -16.20 -11.65
N ILE A 263 -5.01 -16.59 -12.92
CA ILE A 263 -6.13 -16.70 -13.86
C ILE A 263 -7.11 -17.79 -13.38
N ALA A 264 -6.62 -18.96 -12.97
CA ALA A 264 -7.46 -20.01 -12.45
C ALA A 264 -8.21 -19.61 -11.17
N TYR A 265 -7.54 -18.86 -10.27
CA TYR A 265 -8.13 -18.34 -9.05
C TYR A 265 -9.25 -17.33 -9.34
N ILE A 266 -9.00 -16.38 -10.24
CA ILE A 266 -10.01 -15.41 -10.67
C ILE A 266 -11.19 -16.11 -11.37
N ALA A 267 -10.92 -17.10 -12.22
CA ALA A 267 -11.96 -17.90 -12.86
C ALA A 267 -12.81 -18.66 -11.84
N LEU A 268 -12.19 -19.25 -10.82
CA LEU A 268 -12.89 -19.90 -9.71
C LEU A 268 -13.79 -18.91 -8.97
N LEU A 269 -13.29 -17.74 -8.61
CA LEU A 269 -14.10 -16.71 -7.96
C LEU A 269 -15.26 -16.27 -8.86
N ALA A 270 -15.03 -16.13 -10.17
CA ALA A 270 -16.09 -15.80 -11.12
C ALA A 270 -17.15 -16.89 -11.21
N ILE A 271 -16.76 -18.16 -11.29
CA ILE A 271 -17.69 -19.30 -11.30
C ILE A 271 -18.54 -19.34 -10.02
N LEU A 272 -17.95 -19.01 -8.88
CA LEU A 272 -18.65 -19.00 -7.59
C LEU A 272 -19.52 -17.75 -7.37
N THR A 273 -19.34 -16.69 -8.17
CA THR A 273 -20.03 -15.41 -7.98
C THR A 273 -21.04 -15.08 -9.09
N VAL A 274 -20.69 -15.35 -10.37
CA VAL A 274 -21.49 -14.91 -11.53
C VAL A 274 -22.88 -15.57 -11.60
N PRO A 275 -23.04 -16.87 -11.35
CA PRO A 275 -24.36 -17.50 -11.38
C PRO A 275 -25.32 -16.83 -10.39
N LYS A 276 -26.62 -16.79 -10.72
CA LYS A 276 -27.66 -16.19 -9.86
C LYS A 276 -27.71 -16.81 -8.46
N ASN A 277 -27.39 -18.09 -8.34
CA ASN A 277 -27.28 -18.82 -7.08
C ASN A 277 -25.81 -19.08 -6.70
N GLY A 278 -24.91 -18.16 -7.07
CA GLY A 278 -23.48 -18.29 -6.78
C GLY A 278 -23.20 -18.29 -5.28
N PHE A 279 -22.27 -19.14 -4.85
CA PHE A 279 -21.90 -19.34 -3.44
C PHE A 279 -21.45 -18.04 -2.74
N PHE A 280 -20.84 -17.11 -3.48
CA PHE A 280 -20.35 -15.84 -2.97
C PHE A 280 -21.34 -14.66 -3.14
N ARG A 281 -22.62 -14.94 -3.44
CA ARG A 281 -23.67 -13.92 -3.42
C ARG A 281 -24.33 -13.84 -2.04
N GLY A 282 -24.85 -12.65 -1.72
CA GLY A 282 -25.67 -12.45 -0.54
C GLY A 282 -27.04 -13.15 -0.67
N GLU A 283 -27.76 -13.26 0.43
CA GLU A 283 -29.12 -13.85 0.47
C GLU A 283 -30.12 -13.09 -0.43
N ASP A 284 -29.84 -11.77 -0.65
CA ASP A 284 -30.59 -10.91 -1.58
C ASP A 284 -30.21 -11.12 -3.06
N GLY A 285 -29.28 -12.05 -3.35
CA GLY A 285 -28.69 -12.27 -4.67
C GLY A 285 -27.69 -11.19 -5.11
N SER A 286 -27.40 -10.21 -4.27
CA SER A 286 -26.46 -9.14 -4.52
C SER A 286 -25.00 -9.65 -4.41
N VAL A 287 -24.13 -9.13 -5.23
CA VAL A 287 -22.67 -9.35 -5.11
C VAL A 287 -22.08 -8.43 -4.05
N LEU A 288 -22.59 -7.21 -3.94
CA LEU A 288 -22.03 -6.17 -3.05
C LEU A 288 -22.22 -6.51 -1.57
N ASN A 289 -23.35 -7.12 -1.21
CA ASN A 289 -23.62 -7.55 0.17
C ASN A 289 -23.26 -9.03 0.39
N GLY A 290 -22.63 -9.66 -0.60
CA GLY A 290 -22.28 -11.09 -0.56
C GLY A 290 -20.91 -11.36 0.06
N PRO A 291 -20.65 -12.65 0.38
CA PRO A 291 -19.37 -13.11 0.94
C PRO A 291 -18.15 -12.76 0.11
N LEU A 292 -18.29 -12.50 -1.21
CA LEU A 292 -17.17 -12.03 -2.03
C LEU A 292 -16.60 -10.71 -1.50
N ILE A 293 -17.47 -9.76 -1.21
CA ILE A 293 -17.05 -8.42 -0.78
C ILE A 293 -16.77 -8.38 0.72
N THR A 294 -17.64 -8.99 1.53
CA THR A 294 -17.43 -9.01 2.99
C THR A 294 -16.22 -9.85 3.39
N GLY A 295 -15.90 -10.91 2.62
CA GLY A 295 -14.73 -11.78 2.81
C GLY A 295 -13.52 -11.43 1.95
N LEU A 296 -13.52 -10.31 1.21
CA LEU A 296 -12.51 -9.99 0.20
C LEU A 296 -11.09 -10.03 0.78
N VAL A 297 -10.89 -9.50 1.98
CA VAL A 297 -9.57 -9.49 2.63
C VAL A 297 -9.06 -10.92 2.87
N ALA A 298 -9.92 -11.82 3.35
CA ALA A 298 -9.55 -13.24 3.54
C ALA A 298 -9.24 -13.93 2.21
N ILE A 299 -10.01 -13.65 1.18
CA ILE A 299 -9.79 -14.15 -0.19
C ILE A 299 -8.43 -13.70 -0.71
N LEU A 300 -8.06 -12.43 -0.51
CA LEU A 300 -6.77 -11.88 -0.90
C LEU A 300 -5.61 -12.47 -0.08
N ILE A 301 -5.77 -12.67 1.23
CA ILE A 301 -4.77 -13.33 2.08
C ILE A 301 -4.45 -14.73 1.52
N ILE A 302 -5.49 -15.54 1.27
CA ILE A 302 -5.34 -16.89 0.72
C ILE A 302 -4.64 -16.82 -0.65
N TYR A 303 -5.05 -15.89 -1.51
CA TYR A 303 -4.44 -15.69 -2.82
C TYR A 303 -2.93 -15.40 -2.72
N PHE A 304 -2.51 -14.41 -1.91
CA PHE A 304 -1.11 -14.03 -1.80
C PHE A 304 -0.24 -15.14 -1.22
N ILE A 305 -0.75 -15.88 -0.24
CA ILE A 305 -0.05 -17.03 0.31
C ILE A 305 0.13 -18.13 -0.76
N LEU A 306 -0.94 -18.53 -1.44
CA LEU A 306 -0.87 -19.62 -2.42
C LEU A 306 -0.02 -19.24 -3.63
N VAL A 307 -0.20 -18.05 -4.20
CA VAL A 307 0.60 -17.60 -5.34
C VAL A 307 2.07 -17.41 -4.96
N GLY A 308 2.34 -16.95 -3.73
CA GLY A 308 3.69 -16.85 -3.18
C GLY A 308 4.37 -18.21 -3.03
N ILE A 309 3.66 -19.23 -2.53
CA ILE A 309 4.16 -20.60 -2.44
C ILE A 309 4.49 -21.14 -3.84
N ILE A 310 3.56 -21.00 -4.79
CA ILE A 310 3.75 -21.51 -6.17
C ILE A 310 4.96 -20.85 -6.82
N TYR A 311 5.08 -19.54 -6.69
CA TYR A 311 6.22 -18.80 -7.22
C TYR A 311 7.51 -19.23 -6.52
N GLY A 312 7.53 -19.21 -5.19
CA GLY A 312 8.71 -19.46 -4.38
C GLY A 312 9.29 -20.86 -4.56
N LEU A 313 8.44 -21.88 -4.68
CA LEU A 313 8.88 -23.25 -4.97
C LEU A 313 9.48 -23.36 -6.38
N LYS A 314 8.87 -22.72 -7.38
CA LYS A 314 9.40 -22.74 -8.76
C LYS A 314 10.61 -21.85 -8.97
N ALA A 315 10.70 -20.74 -8.26
CA ALA A 315 11.86 -19.85 -8.30
C ALA A 315 13.03 -20.37 -7.46
N GLY A 316 12.80 -21.40 -6.60
CA GLY A 316 13.82 -21.93 -5.69
C GLY A 316 14.12 -21.04 -4.50
N THR A 317 13.29 -20.02 -4.23
CA THR A 317 13.41 -19.14 -3.05
C THR A 317 12.85 -19.80 -1.80
N ILE A 318 11.90 -20.72 -1.96
CA ILE A 318 11.46 -21.64 -0.91
C ILE A 318 12.16 -22.98 -1.14
N LYS A 319 12.99 -23.39 -0.20
CA LYS A 319 13.57 -24.74 -0.22
C LYS A 319 12.55 -25.70 0.36
N SER A 320 12.17 -26.73 -0.40
CA SER A 320 11.45 -27.86 0.16
C SER A 320 12.38 -28.54 1.16
N SER A 321 12.00 -28.61 2.43
CA SER A 321 12.70 -29.45 3.39
C SER A 321 12.45 -30.88 2.99
N SER A 322 13.43 -31.55 2.37
CA SER A 322 13.48 -32.97 2.21
C SER A 322 13.72 -33.63 3.54
#